data_ccaa4d1b7e7978d9041dd249c4b535cd
#
_entry.id   ccaa4d1b7e7978d9041dd249c4b535cd
#
_cell.length_a   1.000
_cell.length_b   1.000
_cell.length_c   1.000
_cell.angle_alpha   90.00
_cell.angle_beta   90.00
_cell.angle_gamma   90.00
#
_symmetry.space_group_name_H-M   'P 1'
#
loop_
_entity.id
_entity.type
_entity.pdbx_description
1 polymer ?
#
loop_
_entity_poly.entity_id
_entity_poly.type
_entity_poly.pdbx_seq_one_letter_code
_entity_poly.pdbx_strand_id
1 'polypeptide(L)'
;MDEQIDIYNSSLIVNGEEFTKKYVAEPDCSEHQTGLAIDLAKKSNDVDFICPEFPYDGICQRFREVSVKYGFIERYKEEKKYITKISGEPWHFRYVGYPHSEIMTENNLALEEYLKFIKQYKYHENPYIFTIGNRKILISYKEYVDENTSIDLSDDDLYKISGNNYDGFIITVWR
;
A
#
# COMPACT_ATOMS: atom_id res chain seq x y z
N MET A 1 -19.03 7.48 -0.37
CA MET A 1 -19.87 6.29 -0.05
C MET A 1 -20.78 5.96 -1.21
N ASP A 2 -21.57 6.91 -1.67
CA ASP A 2 -22.55 6.68 -2.74
C ASP A 2 -21.92 6.25 -4.07
N GLU A 3 -20.79 6.86 -4.46
CA GLU A 3 -20.07 6.55 -5.70
C GLU A 3 -19.55 5.10 -5.75
N GLN A 4 -19.00 4.57 -4.65
CA GLN A 4 -18.53 3.18 -4.60
C GLN A 4 -19.69 2.19 -4.66
N ILE A 5 -20.84 2.52 -4.07
CA ILE A 5 -22.06 1.72 -4.16
C ILE A 5 -22.54 1.66 -5.61
N ASP A 6 -22.55 2.80 -6.29
CA ASP A 6 -22.97 2.88 -7.70
C ASP A 6 -22.02 2.11 -8.62
N ILE A 7 -20.69 2.21 -8.40
CA ILE A 7 -19.69 1.44 -9.17
C ILE A 7 -19.89 -0.07 -8.95
N TYR A 8 -20.04 -0.51 -7.69
CA TYR A 8 -20.22 -1.92 -7.35
C TYR A 8 -21.50 -2.49 -7.98
N ASN A 9 -22.62 -1.80 -7.80
CA ASN A 9 -23.92 -2.23 -8.35
C ASN A 9 -23.92 -2.21 -9.89
N SER A 10 -23.33 -1.21 -10.51
CA SER A 10 -23.22 -1.14 -11.97
C SER A 10 -22.37 -2.29 -12.50
N SER A 11 -21.25 -2.61 -11.83
CA SER A 11 -20.42 -3.75 -12.22
C SER A 11 -21.15 -5.08 -12.05
N LEU A 12 -21.95 -5.26 -10.99
CA LEU A 12 -22.78 -6.46 -10.81
C LEU A 12 -23.75 -6.66 -11.99
N ILE A 13 -24.35 -5.57 -12.48
CA ILE A 13 -25.32 -5.62 -13.58
C ILE A 13 -24.63 -5.89 -14.92
N VAL A 14 -23.49 -5.23 -15.18
CA VAL A 14 -22.81 -5.27 -16.49
C VAL A 14 -21.90 -6.48 -16.61
N ASN A 15 -21.11 -6.76 -15.58
CA ASN A 15 -20.02 -7.73 -15.61
C ASN A 15 -20.34 -9.03 -14.85
N GLY A 16 -21.35 -9.02 -14.01
CA GLY A 16 -21.76 -10.16 -13.18
C GLY A 16 -20.96 -10.28 -11.87
N GLU A 17 -21.45 -11.16 -10.99
CA GLU A 17 -20.96 -11.30 -9.62
C GLU A 17 -19.50 -11.77 -9.53
N GLU A 18 -19.11 -12.72 -10.37
CA GLU A 18 -17.74 -13.28 -10.34
C GLU A 18 -16.69 -12.24 -10.71
N PHE A 19 -16.93 -11.44 -11.74
CA PHE A 19 -16.03 -10.35 -12.14
C PHE A 19 -15.99 -9.26 -11.07
N THR A 20 -17.16 -8.83 -10.59
CA THR A 20 -17.26 -7.75 -9.61
C THR A 20 -16.49 -8.06 -8.34
N LYS A 21 -16.65 -9.28 -7.80
CA LYS A 21 -15.90 -9.72 -6.61
C LYS A 21 -14.38 -9.78 -6.79
N LYS A 22 -13.90 -9.89 -8.03
CA LYS A 22 -12.44 -9.93 -8.33
C LYS A 22 -11.82 -8.56 -8.47
N TYR A 23 -12.55 -7.56 -8.98
CA TYR A 23 -12.00 -6.30 -9.45
C TYR A 23 -12.67 -5.06 -8.87
N VAL A 24 -13.73 -5.20 -8.11
CA VAL A 24 -14.41 -4.07 -7.50
C VAL A 24 -14.57 -4.32 -6.01
N ALA A 25 -13.94 -3.51 -5.20
CA ALA A 25 -14.07 -3.59 -3.76
C ALA A 25 -15.52 -3.38 -3.32
N GLU A 26 -15.95 -4.13 -2.31
CA GLU A 26 -17.23 -3.87 -1.66
C GLU A 26 -17.30 -2.43 -1.12
N PRO A 27 -18.49 -1.83 -1.04
CA PRO A 27 -18.65 -0.53 -0.41
C PRO A 27 -17.98 -0.50 0.97
N ASP A 28 -17.32 0.61 1.30
CA ASP A 28 -16.49 0.83 2.51
C ASP A 28 -15.20 0.01 2.61
N CYS A 29 -14.88 -0.82 1.59
CA CYS A 29 -13.65 -1.61 1.55
C CYS A 29 -12.64 -1.13 0.50
N SER A 30 -12.96 -0.10 -0.29
CA SER A 30 -12.08 0.43 -1.32
C SER A 30 -10.92 1.25 -0.74
N GLU A 31 -9.67 0.91 -1.12
CA GLU A 31 -8.48 1.69 -0.74
C GLU A 31 -8.48 3.11 -1.32
N HIS A 32 -9.22 3.36 -2.40
CA HIS A 32 -9.38 4.70 -2.99
C HIS A 32 -10.04 5.70 -2.05
N GLN A 33 -10.93 5.24 -1.18
CA GLN A 33 -11.58 6.08 -0.16
C GLN A 33 -10.59 6.65 0.86
N THR A 34 -9.43 6.05 1.01
CA THR A 34 -8.36 6.55 1.89
C THR A 34 -7.60 7.73 1.31
N GLY A 35 -7.72 8.00 0.00
CA GLY A 35 -6.90 8.95 -0.74
C GLY A 35 -5.45 8.49 -0.93
N LEU A 36 -5.15 7.21 -0.66
CA LEU A 36 -3.80 6.64 -0.74
C LEU A 36 -3.62 5.67 -1.93
N ALA A 37 -4.65 5.41 -2.70
CA ALA A 37 -4.59 4.57 -3.89
C ALA A 37 -4.92 5.36 -5.16
N ILE A 38 -4.27 5.00 -6.26
CA ILE A 38 -4.52 5.55 -7.59
C ILE A 38 -4.51 4.44 -8.62
N ASP A 39 -5.40 4.53 -9.61
CA ASP A 39 -5.37 3.72 -10.81
C ASP A 39 -4.77 4.50 -11.98
N LEU A 40 -3.95 3.82 -12.76
CA LEU A 40 -3.22 4.40 -13.88
C LEU A 40 -3.54 3.66 -15.17
N ALA A 41 -3.69 4.41 -16.24
CA ALA A 41 -3.91 3.86 -17.57
C ALA A 41 -2.83 4.33 -18.56
N LYS A 42 -2.47 3.47 -19.49
CA LYS A 42 -1.80 3.90 -20.71
C LYS A 42 -2.76 4.79 -21.49
N LYS A 43 -2.30 5.95 -21.93
CA LYS A 43 -3.13 6.87 -22.70
C LYS A 43 -3.68 6.19 -23.95
N SER A 44 -5.01 6.13 -24.06
CA SER A 44 -5.75 5.64 -25.20
C SER A 44 -6.99 6.50 -25.44
N ASN A 45 -7.68 6.29 -26.57
CA ASN A 45 -8.95 6.98 -26.86
C ASN A 45 -10.14 6.36 -26.11
N ASP A 46 -9.98 5.12 -25.66
CA ASP A 46 -11.00 4.36 -24.95
C ASP A 46 -10.33 3.70 -23.76
N VAL A 47 -10.58 4.23 -22.55
CA VAL A 47 -10.00 3.75 -21.30
C VAL A 47 -11.07 2.99 -20.52
N ASP A 48 -10.81 1.72 -20.25
CA ASP A 48 -11.61 0.98 -19.27
C ASP A 48 -11.30 1.51 -17.86
N PHE A 49 -12.29 2.03 -17.17
CA PHE A 49 -12.11 2.60 -15.82
C PHE A 49 -12.12 1.55 -14.70
N ILE A 50 -12.50 0.30 -14.99
CA ILE A 50 -12.45 -0.79 -14.01
C ILE A 50 -11.16 -1.59 -14.13
N CYS A 51 -10.77 -1.92 -15.37
CA CYS A 51 -9.57 -2.70 -15.67
C CYS A 51 -8.69 -1.96 -16.70
N PRO A 52 -8.11 -0.81 -16.34
CA PRO A 52 -7.33 -0.02 -17.29
C PRO A 52 -6.07 -0.74 -17.75
N GLU A 53 -5.71 -0.55 -19.02
CA GLU A 53 -4.48 -1.10 -19.57
C GLU A 53 -3.26 -0.38 -18.96
N PHE A 54 -2.42 -1.11 -18.23
CA PHE A 54 -1.14 -0.62 -17.71
C PHE A 54 -0.07 -1.71 -17.84
N PRO A 55 0.50 -1.91 -19.05
CA PRO A 55 1.38 -3.03 -19.36
C PRO A 55 2.72 -2.98 -18.63
N TYR A 56 3.40 -4.13 -18.57
CA TYR A 56 4.74 -4.25 -17.99
C TYR A 56 5.85 -3.92 -18.99
N ASP A 57 5.66 -2.88 -19.78
CA ASP A 57 6.63 -2.38 -20.75
C ASP A 57 6.66 -0.85 -20.83
N GLY A 58 7.62 -0.32 -21.59
CA GLY A 58 7.73 1.10 -21.92
C GLY A 58 7.61 2.04 -20.73
N ILE A 59 6.79 3.09 -20.89
CA ILE A 59 6.62 4.12 -19.85
C ILE A 59 5.91 3.59 -18.60
N CYS A 60 4.99 2.62 -18.75
CA CYS A 60 4.28 2.01 -17.63
C CYS A 60 5.22 1.21 -16.74
N GLN A 61 6.13 0.44 -17.33
CA GLN A 61 7.18 -0.26 -16.61
C GLN A 61 8.14 0.72 -15.91
N ARG A 62 8.53 1.78 -16.63
CA ARG A 62 9.39 2.81 -16.04
C ARG A 62 8.73 3.50 -14.85
N PHE A 63 7.44 3.74 -14.92
CA PHE A 63 6.69 4.26 -13.77
C PHE A 63 6.76 3.32 -12.57
N ARG A 64 6.54 2.01 -12.73
CA ARG A 64 6.66 1.03 -11.64
C ARG A 64 8.01 1.09 -10.94
N GLU A 65 9.09 1.12 -11.71
CA GLU A 65 10.45 1.19 -11.17
C GLU A 65 10.73 2.47 -10.38
N VAL A 66 10.17 3.59 -10.84
CA VAL A 66 10.42 4.90 -10.24
C VAL A 66 9.48 5.15 -9.06
N SER A 67 8.22 4.73 -9.14
CA SER A 67 7.18 4.99 -8.14
C SER A 67 7.55 4.50 -6.74
N VAL A 68 8.32 3.42 -6.66
CA VAL A 68 8.84 2.86 -5.41
C VAL A 68 9.64 3.90 -4.60
N LYS A 69 10.46 4.71 -5.26
CA LYS A 69 11.25 5.78 -4.64
C LYS A 69 10.40 6.94 -4.09
N TYR A 70 9.14 7.00 -4.57
CA TYR A 70 8.16 8.00 -4.13
C TYR A 70 7.12 7.43 -3.16
N GLY A 71 7.34 6.23 -2.68
CA GLY A 71 6.50 5.63 -1.66
C GLY A 71 5.30 4.83 -2.18
N PHE A 72 5.24 4.53 -3.48
CA PHE A 72 4.17 3.73 -4.07
C PHE A 72 4.61 2.30 -4.35
N ILE A 73 3.67 1.38 -4.24
CA ILE A 73 3.81 -0.02 -4.64
C ILE A 73 2.69 -0.38 -5.62
N GLU A 74 2.96 -1.30 -6.54
CA GLU A 74 1.92 -2.05 -7.21
C GLU A 74 1.26 -2.96 -6.16
N ARG A 75 -0.01 -2.72 -5.88
CA ARG A 75 -0.68 -3.25 -4.69
C ARG A 75 -1.08 -4.71 -4.82
N TYR A 76 -1.64 -5.06 -5.97
CA TYR A 76 -2.24 -6.37 -6.21
C TYR A 76 -1.51 -7.09 -7.34
N LYS A 77 -0.44 -7.82 -6.97
CA LYS A 77 0.30 -8.68 -7.90
C LYS A 77 -0.40 -10.02 -8.02
N GLU A 78 -0.49 -10.57 -9.23
CA GLU A 78 -1.20 -11.83 -9.47
C GLU A 78 -0.63 -13.00 -8.62
N GLU A 79 0.68 -13.06 -8.45
CA GLU A 79 1.31 -14.09 -7.61
C GLU A 79 1.01 -13.94 -6.10
N LYS A 80 0.47 -12.80 -5.67
CA LYS A 80 0.10 -12.51 -4.27
C LYS A 80 -1.40 -12.60 -3.99
N LYS A 81 -2.22 -12.98 -4.96
CA LYS A 81 -3.69 -13.04 -4.82
C LYS A 81 -4.19 -13.92 -3.66
N TYR A 82 -3.43 -14.95 -3.29
CA TYR A 82 -3.80 -15.80 -2.14
C TYR A 82 -3.66 -15.07 -0.80
N ILE A 83 -2.87 -14.01 -0.74
CA ILE A 83 -2.61 -13.17 0.43
C ILE A 83 -3.58 -12.01 0.43
N THR A 84 -3.63 -11.26 -0.67
CA THR A 84 -4.43 -10.05 -0.82
C THR A 84 -5.92 -10.31 -0.97
N LYS A 85 -6.28 -11.50 -1.47
CA LYS A 85 -7.65 -11.92 -1.86
C LYS A 85 -8.22 -11.16 -3.06
N ILE A 86 -7.41 -10.35 -3.73
CA ILE A 86 -7.73 -9.57 -4.92
C ILE A 86 -6.91 -10.15 -6.10
N SER A 87 -7.49 -10.20 -7.27
CA SER A 87 -6.80 -10.57 -8.51
C SER A 87 -5.71 -9.56 -8.86
N GLY A 88 -4.80 -9.91 -9.77
CA GLY A 88 -3.75 -9.00 -10.21
C GLY A 88 -4.30 -7.74 -10.86
N GLU A 89 -3.89 -6.59 -10.39
CA GLU A 89 -4.27 -5.27 -10.88
C GLU A 89 -3.02 -4.45 -11.19
N PRO A 90 -2.43 -4.60 -12.39
CA PRO A 90 -1.18 -3.95 -12.75
C PRO A 90 -1.29 -2.42 -12.80
N TRP A 91 -2.49 -1.89 -12.76
CA TRP A 91 -2.81 -0.46 -12.78
C TRP A 91 -2.94 0.16 -11.39
N HIS A 92 -3.20 -0.65 -10.34
CA HIS A 92 -3.53 -0.18 -9.00
C HIS A 92 -2.28 0.02 -8.14
N PHE A 93 -2.02 1.28 -7.77
CA PHE A 93 -0.87 1.68 -6.96
C PHE A 93 -1.30 2.22 -5.61
N ARG A 94 -0.65 1.73 -4.54
CA ARG A 94 -0.89 2.15 -3.18
C ARG A 94 0.30 2.94 -2.64
N TYR A 95 0.02 4.11 -2.07
CA TYR A 95 1.01 4.86 -1.30
C TYR A 95 1.17 4.24 0.10
N VAL A 96 2.38 3.84 0.41
CA VAL A 96 2.79 3.30 1.71
C VAL A 96 3.91 4.14 2.34
N GLY A 97 4.45 5.09 1.60
CA GLY A 97 5.55 5.95 2.01
C GLY A 97 6.92 5.31 1.83
N TYR A 98 7.94 6.17 1.71
CA TYR A 98 9.35 5.76 1.69
C TYR A 98 9.87 5.71 3.14
N PRO A 99 10.68 4.70 3.54
CA PRO A 99 11.27 3.65 2.72
C PRO A 99 10.45 2.34 2.66
N HIS A 100 9.23 2.32 3.17
CA HIS A 100 8.39 1.11 3.24
C HIS A 100 8.18 0.48 1.86
N SER A 101 7.92 1.31 0.84
CA SER A 101 7.77 0.86 -0.55
C SER A 101 9.00 0.14 -1.09
N GLU A 102 10.21 0.63 -0.77
CA GLU A 102 11.46 0.02 -1.20
C GLU A 102 11.69 -1.32 -0.48
N ILE A 103 11.50 -1.36 0.84
CA ILE A 103 11.61 -2.58 1.63
C ILE A 103 10.63 -3.66 1.13
N MET A 104 9.39 -3.28 0.86
CA MET A 104 8.38 -4.20 0.33
C MET A 104 8.75 -4.73 -1.04
N THR A 105 9.26 -3.87 -1.92
CA THR A 105 9.65 -4.24 -3.28
C THR A 105 10.87 -5.15 -3.29
N GLU A 106 11.92 -4.80 -2.54
CA GLU A 106 13.16 -5.60 -2.44
C GLU A 106 12.92 -7.00 -1.86
N ASN A 107 11.98 -7.13 -0.92
CA ASN A 107 11.67 -8.40 -0.28
C ASN A 107 10.44 -9.08 -0.89
N ASN A 108 9.90 -8.56 -2.00
CA ASN A 108 8.68 -9.05 -2.65
C ASN A 108 7.52 -9.29 -1.68
N LEU A 109 7.24 -8.32 -0.81
CA LEU A 109 6.18 -8.40 0.19
C LEU A 109 4.91 -7.69 -0.29
N ALA A 110 3.76 -8.34 -0.15
CA ALA A 110 2.48 -7.65 -0.15
C ALA A 110 2.34 -6.81 1.12
N LEU A 111 1.41 -5.85 1.16
CA LEU A 111 1.19 -4.99 2.32
C LEU A 111 0.88 -5.81 3.58
N GLU A 112 0.08 -6.84 3.46
CA GLU A 112 -0.29 -7.76 4.54
C GLU A 112 0.93 -8.52 5.11
N GLU A 113 1.85 -8.92 4.24
CA GLU A 113 3.10 -9.58 4.64
C GLU A 113 4.04 -8.58 5.31
N TYR A 114 4.13 -7.36 4.75
CA TYR A 114 4.95 -6.30 5.33
C TYR A 114 4.49 -5.92 6.74
N LEU A 115 3.20 -5.78 6.97
CA LEU A 115 2.67 -5.48 8.30
C LEU A 115 3.01 -6.58 9.32
N LYS A 116 2.99 -7.85 8.92
CA LYS A 116 3.46 -8.96 9.76
C LYS A 116 4.98 -8.91 9.99
N PHE A 117 5.74 -8.60 8.95
CA PHE A 117 7.18 -8.48 9.01
C PHE A 117 7.61 -7.38 9.98
N ILE A 118 7.03 -6.17 9.86
CA ILE A 118 7.46 -5.03 10.68
C ILE A 118 7.09 -5.18 12.16
N LYS A 119 6.08 -5.97 12.51
CA LYS A 119 5.71 -6.26 13.90
C LYS A 119 6.80 -6.95 14.72
N GLN A 120 7.78 -7.58 14.08
CA GLN A 120 8.92 -8.20 14.75
C GLN A 120 9.91 -7.17 15.28
N TYR A 121 9.85 -5.93 14.80
CA TYR A 121 10.76 -4.84 15.14
C TYR A 121 10.09 -3.88 16.12
N LYS A 122 10.20 -4.23 17.40
CA LYS A 122 9.53 -3.52 18.48
C LYS A 122 10.16 -2.17 18.76
N TYR A 123 9.31 -1.18 19.01
CA TYR A 123 9.72 0.17 19.37
C TYR A 123 10.54 0.15 20.68
N HIS A 124 11.69 0.86 20.68
CA HIS A 124 12.71 0.89 21.74
C HIS A 124 13.48 -0.43 22.01
N GLU A 125 13.15 -1.53 21.34
CA GLU A 125 13.84 -2.80 21.57
C GLU A 125 14.79 -3.14 20.42
N ASN A 126 14.27 -3.32 19.22
CA ASN A 126 15.01 -3.82 18.07
C ASN A 126 14.49 -3.23 16.73
N PRO A 127 14.67 -1.94 16.45
CA PRO A 127 14.17 -1.34 15.22
C PRO A 127 14.78 -2.00 13.97
N TYR A 128 13.98 -2.12 12.91
CA TYR A 128 14.51 -2.43 11.58
C TYR A 128 15.37 -1.25 11.10
N ILE A 129 16.59 -1.52 10.65
CA ILE A 129 17.51 -0.49 10.16
C ILE A 129 17.56 -0.56 8.64
N PHE A 130 16.98 0.44 8.00
CA PHE A 130 17.13 0.66 6.56
C PHE A 130 18.26 1.67 6.33
N THR A 131 19.19 1.36 5.40
CA THR A 131 20.34 2.22 5.15
C THR A 131 20.33 2.71 3.70
N ILE A 132 20.45 4.02 3.51
CA ILE A 132 20.60 4.65 2.21
C ILE A 132 21.82 5.59 2.22
N GLY A 133 22.86 5.24 1.47
CA GLY A 133 24.15 5.95 1.56
C GLY A 133 24.67 5.93 3.00
N ASN A 134 24.90 7.11 3.58
CA ASN A 134 25.37 7.27 4.96
C ASN A 134 24.23 7.51 5.97
N ARG A 135 22.99 7.48 5.54
CA ARG A 135 21.82 7.73 6.41
C ARG A 135 21.20 6.43 6.86
N LYS A 136 20.74 6.39 8.11
CA LYS A 136 19.98 5.28 8.69
C LYS A 136 18.56 5.72 8.92
N ILE A 137 17.63 4.85 8.58
CA ILE A 137 16.22 5.02 8.88
C ILE A 137 15.83 3.87 9.79
N LEU A 138 15.35 4.20 10.98
CA LEU A 138 14.90 3.23 11.98
C LEU A 138 13.40 3.06 11.84
N ILE A 139 12.93 1.84 11.67
CA ILE A 139 11.51 1.54 11.54
C ILE A 139 11.13 0.56 12.62
N SER A 140 10.08 0.87 13.37
CA SER A 140 9.61 0.03 14.45
C SER A 140 8.09 0.02 14.54
N TYR A 141 7.59 -1.01 15.18
CA TYR A 141 6.18 -1.20 15.47
C TYR A 141 5.92 -0.98 16.97
N LYS A 142 4.86 -0.24 17.26
CA LYS A 142 4.30 -0.06 18.60
C LYS A 142 2.85 -0.53 18.59
N GLU A 143 2.54 -1.51 19.45
CA GLU A 143 1.17 -1.98 19.64
C GLU A 143 0.31 -0.87 20.28
N TYR A 144 -0.91 -0.71 19.80
CA TYR A 144 -1.91 0.09 20.48
C TYR A 144 -2.54 -0.77 21.59
N VAL A 145 -2.43 -0.30 22.80
CA VAL A 145 -3.01 -0.99 23.99
C VAL A 145 -4.29 -0.29 24.41
N ASP A 146 -4.21 1.03 24.58
CA ASP A 146 -5.32 1.89 24.99
C ASP A 146 -5.02 3.37 24.63
N GLU A 147 -5.89 4.26 25.03
CA GLU A 147 -5.78 5.72 24.80
C GLU A 147 -4.56 6.38 25.45
N ASN A 148 -3.88 5.68 26.39
CA ASN A 148 -2.64 6.16 27.02
C ASN A 148 -1.38 5.62 26.32
N THR A 149 -1.54 4.93 25.19
CA THR A 149 -0.39 4.45 24.41
C THR A 149 0.46 5.63 23.96
N SER A 150 1.68 5.76 24.48
CA SER A 150 2.61 6.85 24.20
C SER A 150 3.76 6.41 23.30
N ILE A 151 4.29 7.35 22.54
CA ILE A 151 5.47 7.19 21.69
C ILE A 151 6.44 8.31 22.07
N ASP A 152 7.56 7.94 22.70
CA ASP A 152 8.56 8.88 23.21
C ASP A 152 9.61 9.13 22.10
N LEU A 153 9.61 10.32 21.54
CA LEU A 153 10.53 10.77 20.50
C LEU A 153 11.29 11.99 20.98
N SER A 154 12.54 12.17 20.52
CA SER A 154 13.28 13.39 20.77
C SER A 154 12.76 14.54 19.90
N ASP A 155 12.78 15.75 20.44
CA ASP A 155 12.43 16.97 19.68
C ASP A 155 13.31 17.18 18.45
N ASP A 156 14.53 16.61 18.45
CA ASP A 156 15.48 16.67 17.33
C ASP A 156 15.29 15.55 16.29
N ASP A 157 14.45 14.55 16.57
CA ASP A 157 14.21 13.45 15.64
C ASP A 157 13.33 13.90 14.46
N LEU A 158 13.76 13.65 13.24
CA LEU A 158 12.89 13.69 12.08
C LEU A 158 12.13 12.35 12.01
N TYR A 159 10.81 12.38 12.17
CA TYR A 159 10.04 11.16 12.26
C TYR A 159 8.69 11.21 11.53
N LYS A 160 8.12 10.04 11.32
CA LYS A 160 6.74 9.84 10.86
C LYS A 160 6.10 8.70 11.67
N ILE A 161 4.86 8.91 12.09
CA ILE A 161 4.04 7.90 12.74
C ILE A 161 2.83 7.62 11.86
N SER A 162 2.52 6.35 11.64
CA SER A 162 1.37 5.91 10.86
C SER A 162 0.67 4.76 11.54
N GLY A 163 -0.65 4.83 11.68
CA GLY A 163 -1.45 3.66 12.07
C GLY A 163 -1.36 2.56 11.00
N ASN A 164 -1.37 1.32 11.42
CA ASN A 164 -1.36 0.17 10.51
C ASN A 164 -2.77 -0.35 10.16
N ASN A 165 -3.81 0.33 10.62
CA ASN A 165 -5.24 0.00 10.47
C ASN A 165 -5.66 -1.37 11.07
N TYR A 166 -4.84 -1.92 11.97
CA TYR A 166 -5.12 -3.17 12.68
C TYR A 166 -5.03 -3.00 14.18
N ASP A 167 -3.80 -2.86 14.70
CA ASP A 167 -3.52 -3.01 16.11
C ASP A 167 -2.37 -2.14 16.63
N GLY A 168 -1.91 -1.15 15.84
CA GLY A 168 -0.81 -0.31 16.31
C GLY A 168 -0.26 0.67 15.30
N PHE A 169 0.95 1.13 15.60
CA PHE A 169 1.63 2.20 14.89
C PHE A 169 2.97 1.73 14.31
N ILE A 170 3.30 2.26 13.15
CA ILE A 170 4.63 2.15 12.53
C ILE A 170 5.32 3.49 12.73
N ILE A 171 6.47 3.47 13.41
CA ILE A 171 7.30 4.64 13.70
C ILE A 171 8.52 4.57 12.80
N THR A 172 8.76 5.63 12.04
CA THR A 172 9.91 5.78 11.15
C THR A 172 10.70 6.99 11.59
N VAL A 173 11.99 6.80 11.89
CA VAL A 173 12.90 7.87 12.37
C VAL A 173 14.11 7.95 11.44
N TRP A 174 14.40 9.13 10.90
CA TRP A 174 15.56 9.40 10.03
C TRP A 174 16.73 9.91 10.87
N ARG A 175 17.93 9.28 10.70
CA ARG A 175 19.18 9.62 11.40
C ARG A 175 20.38 9.68 10.45
#